data_9426baeacc992bc951fa11decad6cbcc
#
_entry.id   9426baeacc992bc951fa11decad6cbcc
#
_cell.length_a   1.000
_cell.length_b   1.000
_cell.length_c   1.000
_cell.angle_alpha   90.00
_cell.angle_beta   90.00
_cell.angle_gamma   90.00
#
_symmetry.space_group_name_H-M   'P 1'
#
loop_
_entity.id
_entity.type
_entity.pdbx_description
1 polymer ?
#
loop_
_entity_poly.entity_id
_entity_poly.type
_entity_poly.pdbx_seq_one_letter_code
_entity_poly.pdbx_strand_id
1 'polypeptide(L)'
;MSHPLTRLAVLLLIPVLTSCSAPAAGGAREQMFGSWELRSRTVTRANGEAVADPVLGAQPIGRLFYDASGHMALQMMRQGRPQAITEPANADDAKNPRVVLGYDAYFGTFTVDEATGTVTHHVQSSLFPEDLGKDFTRSFRVNGDTFELSFTSPAGAGGAITRTLVFRRSK
;
A
#
# COMPACT_ATOMS: atom_id res chain seq x y z
N MET A 1 71.73 8.20 -52.46
CA MET A 1 71.66 8.04 -51.02
C MET A 1 70.19 8.18 -50.64
N SER A 2 69.51 7.04 -50.43
CA SER A 2 68.04 6.92 -50.24
C SER A 2 67.78 6.67 -48.79
N HIS A 3 67.02 7.55 -48.10
CA HIS A 3 66.57 7.33 -46.76
C HIS A 3 65.18 6.60 -46.74
N PRO A 4 64.95 5.51 -45.94
CA PRO A 4 63.62 4.93 -45.77
C PRO A 4 62.84 5.70 -44.74
N LEU A 5 61.60 6.07 -45.10
CA LEU A 5 60.59 6.63 -44.23
C LEU A 5 59.90 5.48 -43.45
N THR A 6 60.17 5.44 -42.14
CA THR A 6 59.51 4.52 -41.21
C THR A 6 58.10 5.07 -40.87
N ARG A 7 57.01 4.40 -41.32
CA ARG A 7 55.66 4.74 -40.97
C ARG A 7 55.33 4.14 -39.60
N LEU A 8 55.12 4.99 -38.60
CA LEU A 8 54.65 4.62 -37.28
C LEU A 8 53.10 4.44 -37.32
N ALA A 9 52.63 3.20 -37.18
CA ALA A 9 51.22 2.93 -37.07
C ALA A 9 50.79 3.14 -35.62
N VAL A 10 49.95 4.15 -35.36
CA VAL A 10 49.32 4.40 -34.07
C VAL A 10 48.06 3.56 -34.00
N LEU A 11 48.10 2.55 -33.15
CA LEU A 11 46.92 1.69 -32.83
C LEU A 11 46.05 2.44 -31.82
N LEU A 12 44.90 2.98 -32.25
CA LEU A 12 43.90 3.59 -31.36
C LEU A 12 43.14 2.46 -30.69
N LEU A 13 43.38 2.24 -29.37
CA LEU A 13 42.55 1.39 -28.53
C LEU A 13 41.26 2.16 -28.16
N ILE A 14 40.14 1.79 -28.72
CA ILE A 14 38.83 2.34 -28.33
C ILE A 14 38.34 1.53 -27.11
N PRO A 15 38.12 2.15 -25.93
CA PRO A 15 37.55 1.45 -24.79
C PRO A 15 36.07 1.14 -25.07
N VAL A 16 35.71 -0.14 -25.10
CA VAL A 16 34.31 -0.60 -25.11
C VAL A 16 33.74 -0.34 -23.73
N LEU A 17 32.97 0.72 -23.60
CA LEU A 17 32.16 0.97 -22.39
C LEU A 17 31.03 -0.06 -22.36
N THR A 18 31.20 -1.11 -21.58
CA THR A 18 30.13 -2.07 -21.28
C THR A 18 29.13 -1.35 -20.33
N SER A 19 28.06 -0.83 -20.90
CA SER A 19 26.93 -0.31 -20.12
C SER A 19 26.29 -1.49 -19.37
N CYS A 20 26.57 -1.59 -18.08
CA CYS A 20 25.84 -2.47 -17.17
C CYS A 20 24.43 -1.87 -16.99
N SER A 21 23.46 -2.30 -17.81
CA SER A 21 22.06 -1.94 -17.58
C SER A 21 21.63 -2.61 -16.28
N ALA A 22 21.32 -1.80 -15.26
CA ALA A 22 20.62 -2.30 -14.09
C ALA A 22 19.33 -3.00 -14.54
N PRO A 23 18.93 -4.14 -13.93
CA PRO A 23 17.66 -4.77 -14.26
C PRO A 23 16.55 -3.71 -14.10
N ALA A 24 15.71 -3.56 -15.11
CA ALA A 24 14.56 -2.67 -15.04
C ALA A 24 13.78 -3.05 -13.79
N ALA A 25 13.56 -2.09 -12.89
CA ALA A 25 12.67 -2.30 -11.77
C ALA A 25 11.33 -2.77 -12.37
N GLY A 26 10.81 -3.91 -11.91
CA GLY A 26 9.53 -4.45 -12.36
C GLY A 26 8.45 -3.37 -12.33
N GLY A 27 7.36 -3.53 -13.05
CA GLY A 27 6.24 -2.59 -13.06
C GLY A 27 5.75 -2.29 -11.64
N ALA A 28 4.92 -1.27 -11.49
CA ALA A 28 4.42 -0.88 -10.17
C ALA A 28 3.68 -2.04 -9.47
N ARG A 29 3.04 -2.91 -10.26
CA ARG A 29 2.39 -4.13 -9.74
C ARG A 29 3.39 -5.08 -9.07
N GLU A 30 4.52 -5.38 -9.72
CA GLU A 30 5.54 -6.29 -9.16
C GLU A 30 6.18 -5.72 -7.90
N GLN A 31 6.33 -4.40 -7.82
CA GLN A 31 6.85 -3.73 -6.64
C GLN A 31 5.92 -3.85 -5.43
N MET A 32 4.63 -4.12 -5.63
CA MET A 32 3.66 -4.33 -4.53
C MET A 32 3.84 -5.69 -3.85
N PHE A 33 4.39 -6.70 -4.52
CA PHE A 33 4.43 -8.06 -3.96
C PHE A 33 5.23 -8.14 -2.67
N GLY A 34 4.71 -8.92 -1.74
CA GLY A 34 5.32 -9.19 -0.44
C GLY A 34 4.44 -8.82 0.75
N SER A 35 5.09 -8.70 1.89
CA SER A 35 4.47 -8.36 3.17
C SER A 35 4.81 -6.93 3.56
N TRP A 36 3.79 -6.20 4.01
CA TRP A 36 3.86 -4.79 4.35
C TRP A 36 3.32 -4.54 5.75
N GLU A 37 4.10 -3.89 6.59
CA GLU A 37 3.72 -3.53 7.96
C GLU A 37 3.17 -2.11 7.99
N LEU A 38 1.98 -1.93 8.57
CA LEU A 38 1.36 -0.62 8.72
C LEU A 38 2.20 0.26 9.66
N ARG A 39 2.54 1.46 9.20
CA ARG A 39 3.27 2.48 9.96
C ARG A 39 2.39 3.62 10.42
N SER A 40 1.46 4.02 9.59
CA SER A 40 0.50 5.06 9.95
C SER A 40 -0.80 4.90 9.19
N ARG A 41 -1.88 5.36 9.80
CA ARG A 41 -3.18 5.59 9.18
C ARG A 41 -3.69 6.96 9.58
N THR A 42 -3.73 7.86 8.63
CA THR A 42 -4.24 9.22 8.82
C THR A 42 -5.65 9.30 8.26
N VAL A 43 -6.53 9.94 8.98
CA VAL A 43 -7.90 10.28 8.55
C VAL A 43 -8.00 11.80 8.46
N THR A 44 -8.34 12.30 7.27
CA THR A 44 -8.41 13.75 7.02
C THR A 44 -9.81 14.11 6.55
N ARG A 45 -10.42 15.10 7.16
CA ARG A 45 -11.70 15.67 6.74
C ARG A 45 -11.54 16.55 5.50
N ALA A 46 -12.64 16.88 4.84
CA ALA A 46 -12.64 17.74 3.66
C ALA A 46 -12.02 19.13 3.90
N ASN A 47 -12.06 19.64 5.14
CA ASN A 47 -11.45 20.90 5.56
C ASN A 47 -9.93 20.80 5.84
N GLY A 48 -9.32 19.62 5.64
CA GLY A 48 -7.90 19.37 5.91
C GLY A 48 -7.57 18.99 7.36
N GLU A 49 -8.56 18.95 8.25
CA GLU A 49 -8.36 18.58 9.65
C GLU A 49 -8.02 17.08 9.76
N ALA A 50 -6.90 16.77 10.43
CA ALA A 50 -6.53 15.40 10.75
C ALA A 50 -7.27 14.96 12.03
N VAL A 51 -7.88 13.78 11.97
CA VAL A 51 -8.62 13.19 13.09
C VAL A 51 -8.17 11.75 13.34
N ALA A 52 -8.36 11.25 14.55
CA ALA A 52 -8.14 9.84 14.85
C ALA A 52 -9.17 8.98 14.11
N ASP A 53 -8.76 7.80 13.63
CA ASP A 53 -9.71 6.85 13.08
C ASP A 53 -10.66 6.37 14.18
N PRO A 54 -11.99 6.50 14.01
CA PRO A 54 -12.94 6.17 15.06
C PRO A 54 -12.94 4.67 15.41
N VAL A 55 -12.57 3.82 14.45
CA VAL A 55 -12.55 2.36 14.61
C VAL A 55 -11.20 1.88 15.15
N LEU A 56 -10.12 2.29 14.47
CA LEU A 56 -8.78 1.75 14.71
C LEU A 56 -7.93 2.65 15.61
N GLY A 57 -8.39 3.84 15.97
CA GLY A 57 -7.66 4.79 16.80
C GLY A 57 -6.53 5.50 16.06
N ALA A 58 -5.68 6.20 16.82
CA ALA A 58 -4.64 7.05 16.26
C ALA A 58 -3.42 6.27 15.73
N GLN A 59 -3.12 5.12 16.30
CA GLN A 59 -1.95 4.31 15.98
C GLN A 59 -2.31 2.83 15.80
N PRO A 60 -3.01 2.47 14.72
CA PRO A 60 -3.31 1.06 14.46
C PRO A 60 -2.05 0.27 14.08
N ILE A 61 -2.05 -1.00 14.39
CA ILE A 61 -1.09 -1.97 13.87
C ILE A 61 -1.75 -2.78 12.76
N GLY A 62 -0.98 -3.29 11.80
CA GLY A 62 -1.57 -4.06 10.70
C GLY A 62 -0.55 -4.64 9.74
N ARG A 63 -1.07 -5.49 8.88
CA ARG A 63 -0.33 -6.14 7.79
C ARG A 63 -1.15 -6.14 6.52
N LEU A 64 -0.44 -5.92 5.41
CA LEU A 64 -0.97 -6.05 4.06
C LEU A 64 -0.07 -7.01 3.29
N PHE A 65 -0.67 -7.91 2.54
CA PHE A 65 0.02 -8.88 1.71
C PHE A 65 -0.50 -8.80 0.29
N TYR A 66 0.43 -8.88 -0.67
CA TYR A 66 0.13 -9.09 -2.08
C TYR A 66 1.03 -10.19 -2.61
N ASP A 67 0.50 -11.12 -3.37
CA ASP A 67 1.28 -12.15 -4.04
C ASP A 67 1.26 -12.04 -5.57
N ALA A 68 2.18 -12.75 -6.21
CA ALA A 68 2.30 -12.74 -7.67
C ALA A 68 1.10 -13.42 -8.38
N SER A 69 0.38 -14.29 -7.68
CA SER A 69 -0.80 -14.98 -8.21
C SER A 69 -2.06 -14.11 -8.21
N GLY A 70 -1.99 -12.89 -7.65
CA GLY A 70 -3.07 -11.93 -7.63
C GLY A 70 -3.94 -11.98 -6.38
N HIS A 71 -3.48 -12.63 -5.31
CA HIS A 71 -4.19 -12.64 -4.03
C HIS A 71 -3.66 -11.56 -3.10
N MET A 72 -4.54 -11.10 -2.22
CA MET A 72 -4.20 -10.11 -1.20
C MET A 72 -4.91 -10.41 0.11
N ALA A 73 -4.31 -9.92 1.21
CA ALA A 73 -4.95 -9.92 2.53
C ALA A 73 -4.56 -8.65 3.29
N LEU A 74 -5.52 -8.04 3.98
CA LEU A 74 -5.30 -6.90 4.85
C LEU A 74 -5.89 -7.20 6.23
N GLN A 75 -5.09 -6.90 7.26
CA GLN A 75 -5.51 -6.98 8.66
C GLN A 75 -5.02 -5.75 9.40
N MET A 76 -5.91 -5.12 10.16
CA MET A 76 -5.59 -3.95 10.97
C MET A 76 -6.28 -4.05 12.33
N MET A 77 -5.61 -3.58 13.37
CA MET A 77 -6.12 -3.63 14.72
C MET A 77 -5.77 -2.35 15.49
N ARG A 78 -6.68 -1.91 16.33
CA ARG A 78 -6.43 -0.84 17.30
C ARG A 78 -5.33 -1.27 18.26
N GLN A 79 -4.32 -0.43 18.43
CA GLN A 79 -3.29 -0.65 19.46
C GLN A 79 -3.91 -0.52 20.86
N GLY A 80 -3.49 -1.39 21.79
CA GLY A 80 -4.04 -1.39 23.14
C GLY A 80 -5.48 -1.88 23.25
N ARG A 81 -5.94 -2.68 22.27
CA ARG A 81 -7.27 -3.29 22.29
C ARG A 81 -7.46 -4.09 23.58
N PRO A 82 -8.58 -3.90 24.32
CA PRO A 82 -8.84 -4.66 25.54
C PRO A 82 -8.98 -6.16 25.24
N GLN A 83 -8.51 -6.99 26.16
CA GLN A 83 -8.60 -8.46 26.03
C GLN A 83 -10.04 -8.95 26.16
N ALA A 84 -10.87 -8.24 26.92
CA ALA A 84 -12.31 -8.50 27.02
C ALA A 84 -13.08 -7.37 26.31
N ILE A 85 -14.09 -7.74 25.55
CA ILE A 85 -15.06 -6.78 25.01
C ILE A 85 -15.96 -6.41 26.17
N THR A 86 -15.74 -5.23 26.74
CA THR A 86 -16.65 -4.61 27.69
C THR A 86 -17.70 -3.80 26.93
N GLU A 87 -18.75 -3.39 27.62
CA GLU A 87 -19.85 -2.62 27.04
C GLU A 87 -19.35 -1.49 26.11
N PRO A 88 -19.94 -1.36 24.92
CA PRO A 88 -19.60 -0.28 24.00
C PRO A 88 -19.91 1.09 24.61
N ALA A 89 -19.18 2.11 24.17
CA ALA A 89 -19.30 3.46 24.70
C ALA A 89 -20.71 4.08 24.50
N ASN A 90 -21.40 3.64 23.45
CA ASN A 90 -22.79 4.04 23.17
C ASN A 90 -23.53 2.97 22.36
N ALA A 91 -24.87 3.11 22.25
CA ALA A 91 -25.73 2.14 21.59
C ALA A 91 -25.47 2.02 20.07
N ASP A 92 -24.97 3.07 19.42
CA ASP A 92 -24.66 3.04 17.99
C ASP A 92 -23.32 2.31 17.74
N ASP A 93 -22.36 2.49 18.63
CA ASP A 93 -21.10 1.73 18.60
C ASP A 93 -21.34 0.23 18.81
N ALA A 94 -22.32 -0.13 19.68
CA ALA A 94 -22.71 -1.51 19.90
C ALA A 94 -23.18 -2.24 18.64
N LYS A 95 -23.77 -1.50 17.71
CA LYS A 95 -24.28 -2.02 16.44
C LYS A 95 -23.20 -2.13 15.37
N ASN A 96 -22.02 -1.54 15.59
CA ASN A 96 -20.91 -1.54 14.65
C ASN A 96 -19.80 -2.46 15.15
N PRO A 97 -19.72 -3.71 14.64
CA PRO A 97 -18.68 -4.66 15.06
C PRO A 97 -17.25 -4.12 14.90
N ARG A 98 -17.01 -3.24 13.91
CA ARG A 98 -15.69 -2.61 13.70
C ARG A 98 -15.29 -1.79 14.93
N VAL A 99 -16.18 -0.99 15.44
CA VAL A 99 -15.92 -0.14 16.61
C VAL A 99 -15.70 -1.00 17.86
N VAL A 100 -16.59 -1.95 18.11
CA VAL A 100 -16.51 -2.83 19.27
C VAL A 100 -15.25 -3.68 19.24
N LEU A 101 -14.94 -4.27 18.10
CA LEU A 101 -13.78 -5.14 17.96
C LEU A 101 -12.46 -4.37 17.81
N GLY A 102 -12.50 -3.12 17.33
CA GLY A 102 -11.29 -2.37 17.00
C GLY A 102 -10.37 -3.13 16.02
N TYR A 103 -11.00 -3.88 15.10
CA TYR A 103 -10.31 -4.77 14.17
C TYR A 103 -10.96 -4.64 12.79
N ASP A 104 -10.14 -4.76 11.74
CA ASP A 104 -10.60 -4.79 10.35
C ASP A 104 -9.76 -5.80 9.58
N ALA A 105 -10.41 -6.72 8.87
CA ALA A 105 -9.72 -7.77 8.14
C ALA A 105 -10.54 -8.21 6.93
N TYR A 106 -9.89 -8.38 5.82
CA TYR A 106 -10.43 -9.00 4.61
C TYR A 106 -9.33 -9.58 3.74
N PHE A 107 -9.70 -10.49 2.86
CA PHE A 107 -8.84 -11.01 1.83
C PHE A 107 -9.61 -11.20 0.52
N GLY A 108 -8.88 -11.37 -0.56
CA GLY A 108 -9.43 -11.59 -1.89
C GLY A 108 -8.37 -11.56 -2.95
N THR A 109 -8.76 -11.13 -4.13
CA THR A 109 -7.84 -10.87 -5.25
C THR A 109 -7.66 -9.39 -5.47
N PHE A 110 -6.70 -9.01 -6.32
CA PHE A 110 -6.50 -7.62 -6.68
C PHE A 110 -6.14 -7.44 -8.16
N THR A 111 -6.50 -6.28 -8.68
CA THR A 111 -6.08 -5.79 -10.00
C THR A 111 -5.42 -4.43 -9.86
N VAL A 112 -4.49 -4.12 -10.75
CA VAL A 112 -3.75 -2.85 -10.77
C VAL A 112 -3.96 -2.16 -12.10
N ASP A 113 -4.28 -0.89 -12.05
CA ASP A 113 -4.23 0.03 -13.18
C ASP A 113 -3.04 0.97 -12.95
N GLU A 114 -1.93 0.68 -13.62
CA GLU A 114 -0.70 1.46 -13.51
C GLU A 114 -0.84 2.84 -14.17
N ALA A 115 -1.71 2.98 -15.16
CA ALA A 115 -1.93 4.25 -15.85
C ALA A 115 -2.58 5.29 -14.94
N THR A 116 -3.51 4.85 -14.09
CA THR A 116 -4.20 5.72 -13.11
C THR A 116 -3.57 5.67 -11.72
N GLY A 117 -2.62 4.75 -11.48
CA GLY A 117 -2.02 4.54 -10.16
C GLY A 117 -3.04 4.03 -9.14
N THR A 118 -3.93 3.12 -9.56
CA THR A 118 -4.96 2.55 -8.69
C THR A 118 -4.82 1.04 -8.56
N VAL A 119 -5.15 0.54 -7.36
CA VAL A 119 -5.34 -0.87 -7.07
C VAL A 119 -6.77 -1.10 -6.63
N THR A 120 -7.40 -2.14 -7.18
CA THR A 120 -8.74 -2.57 -6.77
C THR A 120 -8.63 -3.91 -6.05
N HIS A 121 -9.12 -3.98 -4.81
CA HIS A 121 -9.26 -5.21 -4.05
C HIS A 121 -10.66 -5.78 -4.29
N HIS A 122 -10.73 -7.00 -4.79
CA HIS A 122 -11.98 -7.76 -4.99
C HIS A 122 -12.20 -8.64 -3.77
N VAL A 123 -13.08 -8.22 -2.86
CA VAL A 123 -13.25 -8.84 -1.55
C VAL A 123 -13.94 -10.19 -1.66
N GLN A 124 -13.26 -11.27 -1.29
CA GLN A 124 -13.79 -12.63 -1.26
C GLN A 124 -14.24 -13.05 0.13
N SER A 125 -13.63 -12.52 1.17
CA SER A 125 -14.03 -12.74 2.56
C SER A 125 -13.64 -11.52 3.41
N SER A 126 -14.47 -11.18 4.37
CA SER A 126 -14.28 -10.05 5.27
C SER A 126 -14.79 -10.37 6.66
N LEU A 127 -14.22 -9.72 7.67
CA LEU A 127 -14.79 -9.69 9.02
C LEU A 127 -16.23 -9.16 9.02
N PHE A 128 -16.59 -8.37 7.99
CA PHE A 128 -17.91 -7.76 7.82
C PHE A 128 -18.61 -8.36 6.62
N PRO A 129 -19.71 -9.12 6.86
CA PRO A 129 -20.45 -9.79 5.79
C PRO A 129 -20.91 -8.84 4.67
N GLU A 130 -21.20 -7.59 5.00
CA GLU A 130 -21.61 -6.57 4.04
C GLU A 130 -20.53 -6.17 3.02
N ASP A 131 -19.28 -6.51 3.27
CA ASP A 131 -18.17 -6.23 2.33
C ASP A 131 -17.93 -7.35 1.32
N LEU A 132 -18.60 -8.49 1.47
CA LEU A 132 -18.47 -9.62 0.54
C LEU A 132 -18.85 -9.22 -0.88
N GLY A 133 -17.98 -9.54 -1.85
CA GLY A 133 -18.20 -9.26 -3.26
C GLY A 133 -18.03 -7.80 -3.66
N LYS A 134 -17.63 -6.91 -2.74
CA LYS A 134 -17.35 -5.51 -3.06
C LYS A 134 -15.98 -5.33 -3.66
N ASP A 135 -15.86 -4.30 -4.48
CA ASP A 135 -14.61 -3.79 -5.01
C ASP A 135 -14.17 -2.55 -4.23
N PHE A 136 -12.95 -2.59 -3.71
CA PHE A 136 -12.35 -1.46 -3.01
C PHE A 136 -11.21 -0.87 -3.84
N THR A 137 -11.49 0.18 -4.60
CA THR A 137 -10.49 0.90 -5.39
C THR A 137 -9.78 1.96 -4.55
N ARG A 138 -8.45 2.00 -4.64
CA ARG A 138 -7.56 2.90 -3.88
C ARG A 138 -6.46 3.43 -4.79
N SER A 139 -6.10 4.68 -4.64
CA SER A 139 -4.84 5.18 -5.19
C SER A 139 -3.68 4.57 -4.44
N PHE A 140 -2.58 4.25 -5.14
CA PHE A 140 -1.39 3.70 -4.50
C PHE A 140 -0.12 4.35 -5.00
N ARG A 141 0.93 4.27 -4.19
CA ARG A 141 2.32 4.59 -4.56
C ARG A 141 3.26 3.58 -3.91
N VAL A 142 4.24 3.11 -4.68
CA VAL A 142 5.34 2.29 -4.18
C VAL A 142 6.64 3.05 -4.42
N ASN A 143 7.46 3.16 -3.39
CA ASN A 143 8.79 3.74 -3.50
C ASN A 143 9.75 2.95 -2.60
N GLY A 144 10.48 2.01 -3.19
CA GLY A 144 11.36 1.09 -2.48
C GLY A 144 10.60 0.31 -1.41
N ASP A 145 10.97 0.54 -0.14
CA ASP A 145 10.36 -0.14 1.01
C ASP A 145 9.12 0.57 1.57
N THR A 146 8.64 1.61 0.92
CA THR A 146 7.43 2.35 1.33
C THR A 146 6.30 2.10 0.35
N PHE A 147 5.13 1.78 0.88
CA PHE A 147 3.89 1.60 0.13
C PHE A 147 2.78 2.45 0.75
N GLU A 148 2.12 3.26 -0.05
CA GLU A 148 1.02 4.13 0.36
C GLU A 148 -0.27 3.72 -0.34
N LEU A 149 -1.35 3.64 0.42
CA LEU A 149 -2.73 3.52 -0.08
C LEU A 149 -3.54 4.73 0.37
N SER A 150 -4.35 5.29 -0.53
CA SER A 150 -5.24 6.40 -0.21
C SER A 150 -6.62 6.20 -0.85
N PHE A 151 -7.66 6.54 -0.11
CA PHE A 151 -9.04 6.51 -0.60
C PHE A 151 -9.93 7.49 0.16
N THR A 152 -10.94 7.99 -0.55
CA THR A 152 -11.94 8.90 0.02
C THR A 152 -13.28 8.17 0.11
N SER A 153 -13.93 8.28 1.25
CA SER A 153 -15.28 7.75 1.47
C SER A 153 -16.19 8.85 1.98
N PRO A 154 -17.49 8.79 1.63
CA PRO A 154 -18.47 9.68 2.26
C PRO A 154 -18.46 9.46 3.77
N ALA A 155 -18.45 10.51 4.54
CA ALA A 155 -18.57 10.44 5.99
C ALA A 155 -19.89 11.08 6.39
N GLY A 156 -20.99 10.36 6.34
CA GLY A 156 -22.28 10.78 6.84
C GLY A 156 -22.52 12.31 6.78
N ALA A 157 -23.07 12.88 7.84
CA ALA A 157 -23.30 14.33 7.95
C ALA A 157 -21.99 15.17 8.08
N GLY A 158 -20.82 14.53 8.29
CA GLY A 158 -19.53 15.20 8.46
C GLY A 158 -18.74 15.47 7.17
N GLY A 159 -19.30 15.16 6.00
CA GLY A 159 -18.63 15.32 4.70
C GLY A 159 -17.68 14.17 4.36
N ALA A 160 -16.99 14.30 3.23
CA ALA A 160 -16.03 13.28 2.76
C ALA A 160 -14.80 13.22 3.68
N ILE A 161 -14.31 12.01 3.90
CA ILE A 161 -13.06 11.75 4.62
C ILE A 161 -12.09 10.99 3.73
N THR A 162 -10.83 11.41 3.76
CA THR A 162 -9.74 10.71 3.08
C THR A 162 -8.93 9.93 4.12
N ARG A 163 -8.65 8.67 3.81
CA ARG A 163 -7.77 7.81 4.59
C ARG A 163 -6.51 7.56 3.81
N THR A 164 -5.37 7.79 4.45
CA THR A 164 -4.05 7.48 3.91
C THR A 164 -3.36 6.49 4.82
N LEU A 165 -2.97 5.36 4.28
CA LEU A 165 -2.26 4.29 4.97
C LEU A 165 -0.84 4.22 4.42
N VAL A 166 0.14 4.29 5.31
CA VAL A 166 1.56 4.14 4.94
C VAL A 166 2.08 2.86 5.53
N PHE A 167 2.67 2.04 4.68
CA PHE A 167 3.25 0.76 5.04
C PHE A 167 4.74 0.75 4.76
N ARG A 168 5.46 -0.11 5.45
CA ARG A 168 6.84 -0.44 5.18
C ARG A 168 6.98 -1.93 4.88
N ARG A 169 7.85 -2.26 3.92
CA ARG A 169 8.16 -3.65 3.57
C ARG A 169 8.67 -4.39 4.79
N SER A 170 8.08 -5.56 5.06
CA SER A 170 8.59 -6.45 6.11
C SER A 170 9.89 -7.10 5.63
N LYS A 171 10.87 -7.17 6.51
CA LYS A 171 12.12 -7.90 6.29
C LYS A 171 11.94 -9.36 6.69
#